data_5ccf1fafbf936746650673984d66060a
#
_entry.id   5ccf1fafbf936746650673984d66060a
#
_cell.length_a   1.000
_cell.length_b   1.000
_cell.length_c   1.000
_cell.angle_alpha   90.00
_cell.angle_beta   90.00
_cell.angle_gamma   90.00
#
_symmetry.space_group_name_H-M   'P 1'
#
loop_
_entity.id
_entity.type
_entity.pdbx_description
1 polymer ?
#
loop_
_entity_poly.entity_id
_entity_poly.type
_entity_poly.pdbx_seq_one_letter_code
_entity_poly.pdbx_strand_id
1 'polypeptide(L)'
;AGGVYDWPPEIWKVLEEYQQKGGIVILDETVTGFGKLGTMFAFEKINFKPDMIILGKGITNGYFPMGACLISERIEKSVKMFNHGFTYSGHPVGCAAALETLKEIDKLDLQHKQIKGVTRQYGNMGAIDFETPKQSLTFIKKMREAGYILEDGSENVSTAVFCLPFIFKDHDLFEEAIECIIKDM
;
A
#
# COMPACT_ATOMS: atom_id res chain seq x y z
N ALA A 1 4.15 -3.17 -3.38
CA ALA A 1 5.52 -3.49 -3.74
C ALA A 1 5.70 -3.25 -5.25
N GLY A 2 6.78 -3.63 -5.89
CA GLY A 2 6.87 -3.58 -7.36
C GLY A 2 6.98 -2.20 -8.00
N GLY A 3 7.47 -1.18 -7.30
CA GLY A 3 7.81 0.12 -7.89
C GLY A 3 6.68 1.16 -7.90
N VAL A 4 5.61 0.93 -7.16
CA VAL A 4 4.50 1.89 -6.99
C VAL A 4 3.88 2.29 -8.34
N TYR A 5 3.46 1.30 -9.10
CA TYR A 5 2.74 1.50 -10.37
C TYR A 5 1.23 1.48 -10.14
N ASP A 6 0.52 2.39 -10.81
CA ASP A 6 -0.91 2.34 -10.93
C ASP A 6 -1.33 1.57 -12.20
N TRP A 7 -2.52 1.04 -12.18
CA TRP A 7 -3.07 0.35 -13.35
C TRP A 7 -3.72 1.38 -14.29
N PRO A 8 -3.62 1.15 -15.61
CA PRO A 8 -4.35 1.95 -16.58
C PRO A 8 -5.85 1.93 -16.28
N PRO A 9 -6.56 3.06 -16.40
CA PRO A 9 -8.00 3.15 -16.09
C PRO A 9 -8.86 2.12 -16.83
N GLU A 10 -8.43 1.67 -18.00
CA GLU A 10 -9.13 0.68 -18.82
C GLU A 10 -9.23 -0.69 -18.16
N ILE A 11 -8.28 -1.04 -17.29
CA ILE A 11 -8.29 -2.31 -16.56
C ILE A 11 -9.53 -2.42 -15.67
N TRP A 12 -9.94 -1.34 -15.04
CA TRP A 12 -11.12 -1.36 -14.16
C TRP A 12 -12.39 -1.69 -14.91
N LYS A 13 -12.53 -1.16 -16.12
CA LYS A 13 -13.66 -1.49 -17.01
C LYS A 13 -13.65 -2.98 -17.40
N VAL A 14 -12.49 -3.52 -17.72
CA VAL A 14 -12.34 -4.96 -18.03
C VAL A 14 -12.71 -5.82 -16.81
N LEU A 15 -12.33 -5.42 -15.61
CA LEU A 15 -12.67 -6.14 -14.38
C LEU A 15 -14.19 -6.06 -14.08
N GLU A 16 -14.82 -4.92 -14.31
CA GLU A 16 -16.28 -4.77 -14.19
C GLU A 16 -17.01 -5.70 -15.18
N GLU A 17 -16.61 -5.72 -16.45
CA GLU A 17 -17.17 -6.61 -17.45
C GLU A 17 -16.97 -8.09 -17.08
N TYR A 18 -15.82 -8.44 -16.48
CA TYR A 18 -15.55 -9.78 -16.00
C TYR A 18 -16.50 -10.18 -14.85
N GLN A 19 -16.71 -9.27 -13.89
CA GLN A 19 -17.66 -9.51 -12.79
C GLN A 19 -19.12 -9.67 -13.30
N GLN A 20 -19.54 -8.86 -14.29
CA GLN A 20 -20.87 -8.96 -14.91
C GLN A 20 -21.10 -10.31 -15.58
N LYS A 21 -20.05 -10.95 -16.07
CA LYS A 21 -20.06 -12.32 -16.63
C LYS A 21 -19.98 -13.43 -15.58
N GLY A 22 -20.06 -13.08 -14.29
CA GLY A 22 -19.97 -14.03 -13.17
C GLY A 22 -18.58 -14.26 -12.63
N GLY A 23 -17.56 -13.57 -13.14
CA GLY A 23 -16.20 -13.62 -12.63
C GLY A 23 -16.10 -13.09 -11.19
N ILE A 24 -15.07 -13.49 -10.47
CA ILE A 24 -14.76 -13.02 -9.11
C ILE A 24 -13.49 -12.19 -9.17
N VAL A 25 -13.53 -10.96 -8.65
CA VAL A 25 -12.39 -10.07 -8.55
C VAL A 25 -11.96 -9.94 -7.11
N ILE A 26 -10.70 -10.28 -6.86
CA ILE A 26 -10.05 -10.21 -5.55
C ILE A 26 -8.97 -9.13 -5.61
N LEU A 27 -9.06 -8.11 -4.75
CA LEU A 27 -8.02 -7.10 -4.63
C LEU A 27 -7.14 -7.40 -3.41
N ASP A 28 -5.83 -7.40 -3.63
CA ASP A 28 -4.85 -7.48 -2.54
C ASP A 28 -4.51 -6.06 -2.06
N GLU A 29 -5.13 -5.67 -0.97
CA GLU A 29 -4.91 -4.41 -0.27
C GLU A 29 -3.97 -4.55 0.93
N THR A 30 -3.15 -5.61 0.96
CA THR A 30 -2.19 -5.85 2.06
C THR A 30 -1.22 -4.69 2.25
N VAL A 31 -0.87 -3.98 1.19
CA VAL A 31 0.05 -2.83 1.23
C VAL A 31 -0.71 -1.51 1.09
N THR A 32 -1.71 -1.46 0.24
CA THR A 32 -2.42 -0.24 -0.16
C THR A 32 -3.53 0.18 0.80
N GLY A 33 -4.04 -0.76 1.58
CA GLY A 33 -5.10 -0.52 2.55
C GLY A 33 -4.67 0.30 3.78
N PHE A 34 -5.67 0.65 4.57
CA PHE A 34 -5.51 1.36 5.84
C PHE A 34 -4.90 2.76 5.67
N GLY A 35 -5.39 3.53 4.71
CA GLY A 35 -5.05 4.94 4.54
C GLY A 35 -3.81 5.23 3.69
N LYS A 36 -3.03 4.22 3.29
CA LYS A 36 -1.73 4.41 2.62
C LYS A 36 -1.79 5.25 1.35
N LEU A 37 -2.89 5.18 0.61
CA LEU A 37 -3.09 5.95 -0.62
C LEU A 37 -3.99 7.18 -0.44
N GLY A 38 -4.35 7.55 0.78
CA GLY A 38 -5.21 8.71 1.09
C GLY A 38 -6.70 8.37 1.18
N THR A 39 -7.06 7.11 1.10
CA THR A 39 -8.40 6.55 1.37
C THR A 39 -8.24 5.30 2.23
N MET A 40 -9.28 4.82 2.90
CA MET A 40 -9.18 3.59 3.71
C MET A 40 -8.67 2.42 2.87
N PHE A 41 -9.20 2.27 1.64
CA PHE A 41 -8.75 1.28 0.66
C PHE A 41 -8.51 1.93 -0.71
N ALA A 42 -7.59 1.38 -1.50
CA ALA A 42 -7.23 1.91 -2.81
C ALA A 42 -8.40 1.92 -3.80
N PHE A 43 -9.25 0.87 -3.78
CA PHE A 43 -10.38 0.75 -4.68
C PHE A 43 -11.43 1.86 -4.52
N GLU A 44 -11.47 2.55 -3.38
CA GLU A 44 -12.38 3.69 -3.16
C GLU A 44 -12.11 4.86 -4.11
N LYS A 45 -10.84 5.02 -4.56
CA LYS A 45 -10.45 6.08 -5.50
C LYS A 45 -11.00 5.89 -6.90
N ILE A 46 -11.35 4.67 -7.27
CA ILE A 46 -11.75 4.28 -8.63
C ILE A 46 -13.21 3.88 -8.73
N ASN A 47 -13.97 4.01 -7.64
CA ASN A 47 -15.39 3.62 -7.57
C ASN A 47 -15.67 2.17 -8.03
N PHE A 48 -14.69 1.28 -7.85
CA PHE A 48 -14.78 -0.14 -8.15
C PHE A 48 -15.18 -0.91 -6.89
N LYS A 49 -16.04 -1.93 -6.99
CA LYS A 49 -16.44 -2.78 -5.86
C LYS A 49 -15.93 -4.19 -6.07
N PRO A 50 -14.83 -4.58 -5.45
CA PRO A 50 -14.31 -5.94 -5.55
C PRO A 50 -15.22 -6.95 -4.86
N ASP A 51 -15.11 -8.21 -5.24
CA ASP A 51 -15.81 -9.29 -4.57
C ASP A 51 -15.16 -9.70 -3.27
N MET A 52 -13.84 -9.62 -3.23
CA MET A 52 -13.05 -9.94 -2.04
C MET A 52 -11.88 -8.96 -1.92
N ILE A 53 -11.45 -8.71 -0.67
CA ILE A 53 -10.30 -7.88 -0.35
C ILE A 53 -9.40 -8.64 0.62
N ILE A 54 -8.13 -8.78 0.26
CA ILE A 54 -7.12 -9.35 1.15
C ILE A 54 -6.46 -8.22 1.94
N LEU A 55 -6.40 -8.38 3.25
CA LEU A 55 -5.87 -7.39 4.20
C LEU A 55 -4.75 -8.00 5.04
N GLY A 56 -3.81 -7.15 5.44
CA GLY A 56 -2.70 -7.52 6.31
C GLY A 56 -1.96 -6.26 6.78
N LYS A 57 -0.73 -6.42 7.21
CA LYS A 57 0.20 -5.33 7.59
C LYS A 57 -0.46 -4.17 8.37
N GLY A 58 -1.03 -3.21 7.65
CA GLY A 58 -1.71 -2.04 8.21
C GLY A 58 -2.89 -2.37 9.12
N ILE A 59 -3.49 -3.54 9.03
CA ILE A 59 -4.64 -3.94 9.85
C ILE A 59 -4.36 -3.84 11.36
N THR A 60 -3.13 -4.10 11.79
CA THR A 60 -2.70 -3.97 13.19
C THR A 60 -1.55 -2.98 13.35
N ASN A 61 -1.19 -2.25 12.29
CA ASN A 61 -0.05 -1.33 12.27
C ASN A 61 1.27 -1.96 12.79
N GLY A 62 1.47 -3.26 12.55
CA GLY A 62 2.66 -4.02 12.95
C GLY A 62 2.68 -4.51 14.41
N TYR A 63 1.68 -4.20 15.22
CA TYR A 63 1.64 -4.63 16.63
C TYR A 63 1.34 -6.11 16.81
N PHE A 64 0.68 -6.74 15.85
CA PHE A 64 0.36 -8.16 15.91
C PHE A 64 0.29 -8.76 14.49
N PRO A 65 0.85 -9.97 14.24
CA PRO A 65 0.74 -10.62 12.95
C PRO A 65 -0.72 -11.05 12.70
N MET A 66 -1.39 -10.36 11.78
CA MET A 66 -2.79 -10.60 11.46
C MET A 66 -3.05 -10.35 9.97
N GLY A 67 -3.93 -11.13 9.40
CA GLY A 67 -4.51 -10.90 8.09
C GLY A 67 -6.02 -11.09 8.14
N ALA A 68 -6.72 -10.56 7.16
CA ALA A 68 -8.15 -10.75 7.00
C ALA A 68 -8.51 -10.84 5.51
N CYS A 69 -9.64 -11.46 5.24
CA CYS A 69 -10.27 -11.44 3.94
C CYS A 69 -11.70 -10.94 4.11
N LEU A 70 -12.00 -9.81 3.52
CA LEU A 70 -13.38 -9.30 3.43
C LEU A 70 -14.03 -9.87 2.18
N ILE A 71 -15.30 -10.24 2.30
CA ILE A 71 -16.08 -10.77 1.19
C ILE A 71 -17.32 -9.91 0.96
N SER A 72 -17.71 -9.74 -0.30
CA SER A 72 -18.96 -9.06 -0.66
C SER A 72 -20.17 -9.91 -0.31
N GLU A 73 -21.33 -9.26 -0.17
CA GLU A 73 -22.61 -9.92 0.02
C GLU A 73 -22.92 -10.96 -1.09
N ARG A 74 -22.47 -10.70 -2.32
CA ARG A 74 -22.60 -11.63 -3.44
C ARG A 74 -21.88 -12.95 -3.16
N ILE A 75 -20.67 -12.88 -2.61
CA ILE A 75 -19.89 -14.06 -2.26
C ILE A 75 -20.49 -14.74 -1.03
N GLU A 76 -20.84 -14.00 0.01
CA GLU A 76 -21.46 -14.52 1.22
C GLU A 76 -22.69 -15.38 0.90
N LYS A 77 -23.60 -14.87 0.08
CA LYS A 77 -24.82 -15.59 -0.34
C LYS A 77 -24.56 -16.88 -1.12
N SER A 78 -23.38 -17.00 -1.74
CA SER A 78 -22.99 -18.22 -2.47
C SER A 78 -22.42 -19.31 -1.57
N VAL A 79 -21.93 -18.94 -0.39
CA VAL A 79 -21.29 -19.86 0.57
C VAL A 79 -22.34 -20.53 1.42
N LYS A 80 -22.66 -21.80 1.11
CA LYS A 80 -23.63 -22.59 1.89
C LYS A 80 -23.09 -23.06 3.23
N MET A 81 -21.79 -23.32 3.30
CA MET A 81 -21.08 -23.76 4.51
C MET A 81 -19.65 -23.24 4.45
N PHE A 82 -19.25 -22.51 5.48
CA PHE A 82 -17.87 -22.08 5.64
C PHE A 82 -17.16 -23.05 6.57
N ASN A 83 -16.31 -23.89 6.01
CA ASN A 83 -15.54 -24.89 6.74
C ASN A 83 -14.05 -24.62 6.56
N HIS A 84 -13.60 -23.47 7.10
CA HIS A 84 -12.20 -23.08 7.09
C HIS A 84 -11.85 -22.40 8.42
N GLY A 85 -10.64 -22.66 8.90
CA GLY A 85 -10.10 -22.04 10.10
C GLY A 85 -8.68 -22.52 10.36
N PHE A 86 -8.01 -21.84 11.24
CA PHE A 86 -6.70 -22.22 11.77
C PHE A 86 -6.62 -21.85 13.25
N THR A 87 -5.70 -22.46 13.99
CA THR A 87 -5.65 -22.41 15.46
C THR A 87 -5.67 -20.97 16.02
N TYR A 88 -4.99 -20.04 15.38
CA TYR A 88 -4.92 -18.65 15.83
C TYR A 88 -5.89 -17.71 15.11
N SER A 89 -6.87 -18.24 14.39
CA SER A 89 -7.95 -17.47 13.79
C SER A 89 -8.75 -16.71 14.86
N GLY A 90 -9.03 -15.45 14.65
CA GLY A 90 -9.77 -14.62 15.60
C GLY A 90 -9.04 -14.38 16.93
N HIS A 91 -7.70 -14.37 16.93
CA HIS A 91 -6.92 -14.16 18.16
C HIS A 91 -7.28 -12.83 18.85
N PRO A 92 -7.67 -12.83 20.15
CA PRO A 92 -8.24 -11.65 20.79
C PRO A 92 -7.28 -10.47 20.85
N VAL A 93 -5.97 -10.71 21.03
CA VAL A 93 -4.97 -9.62 21.01
C VAL A 93 -4.85 -9.00 19.62
N GLY A 94 -4.87 -9.82 18.56
CA GLY A 94 -4.86 -9.33 17.18
C GLY A 94 -6.10 -8.51 16.86
N CYS A 95 -7.28 -8.99 17.28
CA CYS A 95 -8.54 -8.26 17.10
C CYS A 95 -8.56 -6.93 17.87
N ALA A 96 -8.05 -6.90 19.11
CA ALA A 96 -7.93 -5.67 19.89
C ALA A 96 -6.97 -4.66 19.23
N ALA A 97 -5.81 -5.13 18.76
CA ALA A 97 -4.86 -4.28 18.02
C ALA A 97 -5.48 -3.72 16.73
N ALA A 98 -6.21 -4.54 15.98
CA ALA A 98 -6.89 -4.11 14.76
C ALA A 98 -7.98 -3.06 15.05
N LEU A 99 -8.81 -3.26 16.06
CA LEU A 99 -9.84 -2.31 16.47
C LEU A 99 -9.24 -0.96 16.87
N GLU A 100 -8.15 -0.96 17.62
CA GLU A 100 -7.50 0.28 18.02
C GLU A 100 -6.83 0.97 16.83
N THR A 101 -6.18 0.21 15.94
CA THR A 101 -5.62 0.74 14.69
C THR A 101 -6.68 1.46 13.85
N LEU A 102 -7.87 0.86 13.69
CA LEU A 102 -8.97 1.48 12.95
C LEU A 102 -9.41 2.80 13.59
N LYS A 103 -9.57 2.84 14.92
CA LYS A 103 -9.93 4.07 15.66
C LYS A 103 -8.87 5.18 15.52
N GLU A 104 -7.59 4.82 15.47
CA GLU A 104 -6.52 5.80 15.30
C GLU A 104 -6.49 6.32 13.85
N ILE A 105 -6.70 5.46 12.85
CA ILE A 105 -6.77 5.87 11.44
C ILE A 105 -7.92 6.85 11.21
N ASP A 106 -9.08 6.64 11.82
CA ASP A 106 -10.24 7.54 11.70
C ASP A 106 -9.96 8.96 12.21
N LYS A 107 -8.93 9.16 13.04
CA LYS A 107 -8.51 10.46 13.57
C LYS A 107 -7.48 11.16 12.69
N LEU A 108 -6.89 10.46 11.72
CA LEU A 108 -5.82 10.99 10.89
C LEU A 108 -6.37 11.73 9.67
N ASP A 109 -5.70 12.81 9.30
CA ASP A 109 -5.82 13.35 7.95
C ASP A 109 -5.03 12.43 7.01
N LEU A 110 -5.74 11.75 6.13
CA LEU A 110 -5.15 10.85 5.14
C LEU A 110 -4.63 11.59 3.90
N GLN A 111 -4.75 12.92 3.85
CA GLN A 111 -4.15 13.71 2.77
C GLN A 111 -2.64 13.81 2.96
N HIS A 112 -1.91 13.66 1.89
CA HIS A 112 -0.45 13.62 1.91
C HIS A 112 0.15 14.69 1.03
N LYS A 113 1.20 15.36 1.56
CA LYS A 113 1.99 16.30 0.79
C LYS A 113 2.69 15.56 -0.36
N GLN A 114 2.64 16.13 -1.56
CA GLN A 114 3.44 15.65 -2.68
C GLN A 114 4.90 15.98 -2.45
N ILE A 115 5.77 14.98 -2.64
CA ILE A 115 7.22 15.10 -2.50
C ILE A 115 7.81 15.48 -3.85
N LYS A 116 8.65 16.50 -3.87
CA LYS A 116 9.37 16.91 -5.08
C LYS A 116 10.51 15.93 -5.38
N GLY A 117 10.89 15.83 -6.67
CA GLY A 117 11.99 14.99 -7.11
C GLY A 117 11.66 13.49 -7.20
N VAL A 118 10.40 13.10 -7.00
CA VAL A 118 9.95 11.71 -7.18
C VAL A 118 9.32 11.51 -8.56
N THR A 119 9.47 10.30 -9.09
CA THR A 119 8.88 9.95 -10.41
C THR A 119 7.37 9.80 -10.31
N ARG A 120 6.88 9.21 -9.22
CA ARG A 120 5.45 9.02 -8.94
C ARG A 120 5.18 8.90 -7.45
N GLN A 121 3.99 9.31 -7.04
CA GLN A 121 3.54 9.21 -5.66
C GLN A 121 2.03 9.01 -5.60
N TYR A 122 1.60 8.09 -4.75
CA TYR A 122 0.21 7.83 -4.42
C TYR A 122 0.07 7.78 -2.90
N GLY A 123 -0.54 8.82 -2.34
CA GLY A 123 -0.60 8.98 -0.88
C GLY A 123 0.78 9.04 -0.24
N ASN A 124 1.03 8.14 0.71
CA ASN A 124 2.32 8.00 1.41
C ASN A 124 3.38 7.18 0.64
N MET A 125 2.99 6.55 -0.44
CA MET A 125 3.88 5.68 -1.21
C MET A 125 4.43 6.44 -2.41
N GLY A 126 5.74 6.43 -2.57
CA GLY A 126 6.40 7.05 -3.71
C GLY A 126 7.54 6.22 -4.28
N ALA A 127 7.94 6.60 -5.48
CA ALA A 127 9.00 5.94 -6.21
C ALA A 127 9.86 6.92 -7.01
N ILE A 128 11.15 6.63 -7.08
CA ILE A 128 12.13 7.35 -7.90
C ILE A 128 12.78 6.34 -8.84
N ASP A 129 12.64 6.58 -10.14
CA ASP A 129 13.23 5.72 -11.17
C ASP A 129 14.61 6.23 -11.56
N PHE A 130 15.50 5.29 -11.86
CA PHE A 130 16.85 5.51 -12.35
C PHE A 130 17.06 4.76 -13.66
N GLU A 131 18.11 5.11 -14.39
CA GLU A 131 18.45 4.42 -15.64
C GLU A 131 18.95 3.00 -15.42
N THR A 132 19.62 2.77 -14.27
CA THR A 132 20.22 1.48 -13.95
C THR A 132 19.96 1.05 -12.50
N PRO A 133 19.89 -0.28 -12.24
CA PRO A 133 19.78 -0.80 -10.88
C PRO A 133 20.91 -0.33 -9.96
N LYS A 134 22.13 -0.15 -10.52
CA LYS A 134 23.27 0.34 -9.75
C LYS A 134 23.05 1.76 -9.22
N GLN A 135 22.45 2.64 -10.02
CA GLN A 135 22.11 3.99 -9.57
C GLN A 135 21.06 3.95 -8.45
N SER A 136 19.99 3.16 -8.62
CA SER A 136 18.97 2.99 -7.59
C SER A 136 19.55 2.49 -6.27
N LEU A 137 20.37 1.45 -6.29
CA LEU A 137 21.03 0.91 -5.09
C LEU A 137 21.97 1.92 -4.44
N THR A 138 22.72 2.69 -5.26
CA THR A 138 23.60 3.76 -4.77
C THR A 138 22.79 4.85 -4.07
N PHE A 139 21.69 5.27 -4.68
CA PHE A 139 20.79 6.25 -4.10
C PHE A 139 20.19 5.76 -2.78
N ILE A 140 19.66 4.54 -2.72
CA ILE A 140 19.10 3.93 -1.50
C ILE A 140 20.14 3.89 -0.39
N LYS A 141 21.39 3.54 -0.71
CA LYS A 141 22.49 3.54 0.26
C LYS A 141 22.77 4.94 0.82
N LYS A 142 22.90 5.95 -0.06
CA LYS A 142 23.14 7.34 0.35
C LYS A 142 21.96 7.91 1.17
N MET A 143 20.72 7.61 0.80
CA MET A 143 19.55 7.99 1.58
C MET A 143 19.56 7.36 2.98
N ARG A 144 19.99 6.11 3.10
CA ARG A 144 20.14 5.46 4.40
C ARG A 144 21.22 6.13 5.25
N GLU A 145 22.33 6.55 4.65
CA GLU A 145 23.41 7.33 5.33
C GLU A 145 22.88 8.70 5.79
N ALA A 146 21.94 9.28 5.07
CA ALA A 146 21.22 10.51 5.43
C ALA A 146 20.07 10.29 6.46
N GLY A 147 19.85 9.04 6.91
CA GLY A 147 18.83 8.70 7.91
C GLY A 147 17.48 8.28 7.36
N TYR A 148 17.32 8.11 6.05
CA TYR A 148 16.07 7.69 5.41
C TYR A 148 16.16 6.25 4.90
N ILE A 149 15.17 5.42 5.28
CA ILE A 149 15.10 4.01 4.85
C ILE A 149 14.18 3.91 3.63
N LEU A 150 14.78 3.57 2.51
CA LEU A 150 14.10 3.26 1.27
C LEU A 150 14.40 1.80 0.89
N GLU A 151 13.54 1.23 0.06
CA GLU A 151 13.69 -0.14 -0.47
C GLU A 151 13.85 -0.10 -1.99
N ASP A 152 14.36 -1.17 -2.58
CA ASP A 152 14.30 -1.35 -4.02
C ASP A 152 12.88 -1.74 -4.46
N GLY A 153 12.49 -1.34 -5.65
CA GLY A 153 11.14 -1.51 -6.16
C GLY A 153 10.79 -2.94 -6.57
N SER A 154 11.75 -3.79 -6.89
CA SER A 154 11.68 -5.24 -7.16
C SER A 154 12.98 -5.73 -7.80
N GLU A 155 13.13 -7.05 -7.95
CA GLU A 155 14.35 -7.76 -8.35
C GLU A 155 15.01 -7.32 -9.68
N ASN A 156 14.35 -6.52 -10.51
CA ASN A 156 14.88 -6.07 -11.80
C ASN A 156 14.62 -4.60 -12.11
N VAL A 157 14.27 -3.79 -11.11
CA VAL A 157 13.82 -2.43 -11.35
C VAL A 157 14.83 -1.41 -10.84
N SER A 158 15.17 -0.49 -11.70
CA SER A 158 15.99 0.68 -11.37
C SER A 158 15.17 1.70 -10.58
N THR A 159 14.49 1.27 -9.50
CA THR A 159 13.53 2.09 -8.77
C THR A 159 13.79 2.03 -7.28
N ALA A 160 13.92 3.17 -6.63
CA ALA A 160 13.86 3.29 -5.18
C ALA A 160 12.44 3.61 -4.73
N VAL A 161 11.92 2.88 -3.75
CA VAL A 161 10.57 3.09 -3.22
C VAL A 161 10.60 3.49 -1.75
N PHE A 162 9.60 4.29 -1.35
CA PHE A 162 9.41 4.67 0.04
C PHE A 162 7.93 4.62 0.41
N CYS A 163 7.68 4.51 1.72
CA CYS A 163 6.37 4.66 2.30
C CYS A 163 6.49 5.52 3.55
N LEU A 164 6.10 6.78 3.46
CA LEU A 164 6.19 7.72 4.58
C LEU A 164 5.22 7.35 5.70
N PRO A 165 5.60 7.52 6.97
CA PRO A 165 4.67 7.43 8.08
C PRO A 165 3.55 8.49 7.97
N PHE A 166 2.34 8.21 8.45
CA PHE A 166 1.24 9.20 8.47
C PHE A 166 1.57 10.47 9.24
N ILE A 167 2.42 10.37 10.27
CA ILE A 167 2.85 11.48 11.12
C ILE A 167 4.15 12.14 10.64
N PHE A 168 4.62 11.81 9.42
CA PHE A 168 5.86 12.39 8.89
C PHE A 168 5.72 13.89 8.68
N LYS A 169 6.67 14.66 9.21
CA LYS A 169 6.66 16.15 9.17
C LYS A 169 7.84 16.76 8.41
N ASP A 170 8.93 16.02 8.26
CA ASP A 170 10.19 16.53 7.73
C ASP A 170 10.26 16.43 6.19
N HIS A 171 9.15 16.80 5.53
CA HIS A 171 9.03 16.68 4.07
C HIS A 171 10.09 17.50 3.33
N ASP A 172 10.37 18.73 3.80
CA ASP A 172 11.34 19.62 3.14
C ASP A 172 12.76 19.06 3.25
N LEU A 173 13.15 18.53 4.42
CA LEU A 173 14.44 17.86 4.61
C LEU A 173 14.57 16.59 3.77
N PHE A 174 13.49 15.86 3.61
CA PHE A 174 13.45 14.67 2.75
C PHE A 174 13.62 15.04 1.27
N GLU A 175 12.93 16.08 0.82
CA GLU A 175 13.07 16.63 -0.54
C GLU A 175 14.50 17.10 -0.80
N GLU A 176 15.10 17.87 0.13
CA GLU A 176 16.49 18.34 0.05
C GLU A 176 17.48 17.17 -0.05
N ALA A 177 17.30 16.13 0.76
CA ALA A 177 18.15 14.93 0.70
C ALA A 177 18.05 14.23 -0.66
N ILE A 178 16.85 14.09 -1.23
CA ILE A 178 16.64 13.52 -2.58
C ILE A 178 17.41 14.35 -3.61
N GLU A 179 17.20 15.68 -3.61
CA GLU A 179 17.84 16.57 -4.59
C GLU A 179 19.37 16.57 -4.50
N CYS A 180 19.92 16.68 -3.30
CA CYS A 180 21.36 16.68 -3.09
C CYS A 180 22.00 15.37 -3.57
N ILE A 181 21.41 14.24 -3.17
CA ILE A 181 21.96 12.92 -3.52
C ILE A 181 21.89 12.66 -5.03
N ILE A 182 20.81 13.05 -5.69
CA ILE A 182 20.69 12.90 -7.16
C ILE A 182 21.73 13.76 -7.89
N LYS A 183 21.96 15.00 -7.43
CA LYS A 183 22.99 15.88 -8.02
C LYS A 183 24.41 15.34 -7.88
N ASP A 184 24.69 14.57 -6.84
CA ASP A 184 25.99 13.98 -6.54
C ASP A 184 26.22 12.60 -7.16
N MET A 185 25.29 12.11 -7.97
CA MET A 185 25.37 10.81 -8.65
C MET A 185 25.69 10.93 -10.12
#